data_3c3303995da77662244989077dfd76d7
#
_entry.id   3c3303995da77662244989077dfd76d7
#
_cell.length_a   1.000
_cell.length_b   1.000
_cell.length_c   1.000
_cell.angle_alpha   90.00
_cell.angle_beta   90.00
_cell.angle_gamma   90.00
#
_symmetry.space_group_name_H-M   'P 1'
#
loop_
_entity.id
_entity.type
_entity.pdbx_description
1 polymer ?
#
loop_
_entity_poly.entity_id
_entity_poly.type
_entity_poly.pdbx_seq_one_letter_code
_entity_poly.pdbx_strand_id
1 'polypeptide(L)'
;MSLITRSYRLRAYPNGAQRRLLGRWFGATRWLWNTALGIRSEAYRTCRLSLTGNDLSRWLTQWKRTAGHQWLAEVPATALTQCLRDQDRAFSGFFAHRTRYPRFKAKRGRQSLRFQDIGAGWRSGVLRLPKLGVLKLAEELPEVERPDMVSLSRDAAGAYFVSFCAEVPRTSRPGTGELVGVDLGLTHLATLSTGEKIPNPRHYQRRLRYLRQQHRCLARRQKGSHRREKQRVRVARAHARVREARQYALHALTTRLVREFSVIAIEDLNVRALGRGRGARAIQDAAFGELRRQLRYKSEWYGPLLLEVDRWYASSKHCSMCRFRLDELRLDQRQWRCPKCGTCHDRDINAARNLLTQGVRQLAGRDDRDLRVDAGDACPEEQLLVQVLAEEARSGHHNRAGPGPVRLG
;
A
#
# COMPACT_ATOMS: atom_id res chain seq x y z
N MET A 1 2.12 -25.80 -6.88
CA MET A 1 2.68 -24.45 -6.66
C MET A 1 1.59 -23.60 -6.00
N SER A 2 1.88 -22.89 -4.91
CA SER A 2 0.91 -21.99 -4.28
C SER A 2 0.70 -20.76 -5.16
N LEU A 3 -0.56 -20.37 -5.37
CA LEU A 3 -0.92 -19.15 -6.09
C LEU A 3 -0.97 -17.97 -5.11
N ILE A 4 -0.59 -16.79 -5.58
CA ILE A 4 -0.71 -15.53 -4.86
C ILE A 4 -1.48 -14.52 -5.71
N THR A 5 -2.30 -13.70 -5.07
CA THR A 5 -2.98 -12.59 -5.75
C THR A 5 -2.06 -11.39 -5.86
N ARG A 6 -1.74 -11.00 -7.09
CA ARG A 6 -0.92 -9.82 -7.39
C ARG A 6 -1.74 -8.70 -8.00
N SER A 7 -1.59 -7.49 -7.45
CA SER A 7 -2.22 -6.28 -7.98
C SER A 7 -1.29 -5.58 -8.96
N TYR A 8 -1.82 -5.28 -10.14
CA TYR A 8 -1.13 -4.53 -11.19
C TYR A 8 -1.75 -3.15 -11.35
N ARG A 9 -0.92 -2.14 -11.61
CA ARG A 9 -1.36 -0.79 -11.89
C ARG A 9 -0.49 -0.17 -12.98
N LEU A 10 -1.00 -0.16 -14.20
CA LEU A 10 -0.32 0.31 -15.39
C LEU A 10 -0.76 1.73 -15.76
N ARG A 11 0.17 2.54 -16.26
CA ARG A 11 -0.13 3.84 -16.81
C ARG A 11 -0.83 3.69 -18.15
N ALA A 12 -1.91 4.47 -18.39
CA ALA A 12 -2.66 4.44 -19.64
C ALA A 12 -2.60 5.79 -20.37
N TYR A 13 -2.58 5.74 -21.69
CA TYR A 13 -2.48 6.91 -22.57
C TYR A 13 -3.66 6.95 -23.56
N PRO A 14 -4.88 7.29 -23.10
CA PRO A 14 -6.02 7.45 -24.00
C PRO A 14 -5.78 8.59 -24.98
N ASN A 15 -6.19 8.41 -26.23
CA ASN A 15 -6.17 9.45 -27.27
C ASN A 15 -7.22 10.54 -27.00
N GLY A 16 -7.29 11.56 -27.86
CA GLY A 16 -8.20 12.69 -27.68
C GLY A 16 -9.69 12.28 -27.67
N ALA A 17 -10.11 11.39 -28.57
CA ALA A 17 -11.48 10.88 -28.62
C ALA A 17 -11.82 10.05 -27.39
N GLN A 18 -10.93 9.14 -26.99
CA GLN A 18 -11.07 8.34 -25.78
C GLN A 18 -11.14 9.20 -24.52
N ARG A 19 -10.35 10.26 -24.40
CA ARG A 19 -10.41 11.19 -23.23
C ARG A 19 -11.76 11.89 -23.15
N ARG A 20 -12.35 12.32 -24.28
CA ARG A 20 -13.69 12.93 -24.30
C ARG A 20 -14.75 11.92 -23.86
N LEU A 21 -14.70 10.71 -24.41
CA LEU A 21 -15.62 9.62 -24.05
C LEU A 21 -15.52 9.23 -22.57
N LEU A 22 -14.32 9.01 -22.07
CA LEU A 22 -14.06 8.73 -20.66
C LEU A 22 -14.53 9.88 -19.74
N GLY A 23 -14.40 11.12 -20.19
CA GLY A 23 -14.92 12.28 -19.45
C GLY A 23 -16.44 12.20 -19.26
N ARG A 24 -17.20 11.80 -20.30
CA ARG A 24 -18.65 11.56 -20.22
C ARG A 24 -18.96 10.38 -19.30
N TRP A 25 -18.28 9.26 -19.45
CA TRP A 25 -18.49 8.07 -18.64
C TRP A 25 -18.21 8.28 -17.14
N PHE A 26 -17.13 8.98 -16.79
CA PHE A 26 -16.88 9.39 -15.40
C PHE A 26 -17.96 10.34 -14.87
N GLY A 27 -18.53 11.18 -15.74
CA GLY A 27 -19.68 12.02 -15.42
C GLY A 27 -20.91 11.17 -15.08
N ALA A 28 -21.22 10.23 -15.96
CA ALA A 28 -22.36 9.34 -15.86
C ALA A 28 -22.30 8.45 -14.59
N THR A 29 -21.18 7.80 -14.35
CA THR A 29 -21.03 6.96 -13.13
C THR A 29 -21.04 7.79 -11.84
N ARG A 30 -20.54 9.02 -11.87
CA ARG A 30 -20.67 9.92 -10.73
C ARG A 30 -22.11 10.36 -10.49
N TRP A 31 -22.83 10.70 -11.55
CA TRP A 31 -24.24 11.02 -11.48
C TRP A 31 -25.03 9.83 -10.89
N LEU A 32 -24.86 8.64 -11.47
CA LEU A 32 -25.53 7.42 -10.99
C LEU A 32 -25.22 7.16 -9.50
N TRP A 33 -23.97 7.24 -9.09
CA TRP A 33 -23.59 7.09 -7.68
C TRP A 33 -24.31 8.09 -6.78
N ASN A 34 -24.33 9.36 -7.17
CA ASN A 34 -24.91 10.42 -6.36
C ASN A 34 -26.43 10.33 -6.31
N THR A 35 -27.06 10.07 -7.44
CA THR A 35 -28.53 9.87 -7.51
C THR A 35 -28.95 8.66 -6.69
N ALA A 36 -28.29 7.52 -6.87
CA ALA A 36 -28.55 6.31 -6.11
C ALA A 36 -28.35 6.52 -4.59
N LEU A 37 -27.28 7.24 -4.19
CA LEU A 37 -27.06 7.56 -2.79
C LEU A 37 -28.15 8.49 -2.22
N GLY A 38 -28.56 9.51 -2.97
CA GLY A 38 -29.65 10.41 -2.58
C GLY A 38 -30.96 9.66 -2.38
N ILE A 39 -31.34 8.84 -3.36
CA ILE A 39 -32.58 8.02 -3.30
C ILE A 39 -32.55 7.07 -2.09
N ARG A 40 -31.46 6.34 -1.86
CA ARG A 40 -31.33 5.44 -0.70
C ARG A 40 -31.42 6.18 0.62
N SER A 41 -30.75 7.32 0.73
CA SER A 41 -30.79 8.13 1.94
C SER A 41 -32.17 8.67 2.22
N GLU A 42 -32.88 9.12 1.18
CA GLU A 42 -34.24 9.65 1.29
C GLU A 42 -35.26 8.56 1.61
N ALA A 43 -35.23 7.43 0.90
CA ALA A 43 -36.13 6.29 1.15
C ALA A 43 -36.01 5.76 2.60
N TYR A 44 -34.79 5.70 3.11
CA TYR A 44 -34.57 5.30 4.51
C TYR A 44 -35.07 6.35 5.51
N ARG A 45 -34.84 7.63 5.22
CA ARG A 45 -35.24 8.74 6.09
C ARG A 45 -36.74 8.87 6.21
N THR A 46 -37.46 8.76 5.07
CA THR A 46 -38.94 8.96 5.00
C THR A 46 -39.72 7.72 5.32
N CYS A 47 -39.34 6.57 4.76
CA CYS A 47 -40.13 5.34 4.80
C CYS A 47 -39.39 4.18 5.51
N ARG A 48 -38.20 4.37 6.08
CA ARG A 48 -37.35 3.29 6.63
C ARG A 48 -37.08 2.16 5.62
N LEU A 49 -37.22 2.46 4.33
CA LEU A 49 -37.02 1.49 3.26
C LEU A 49 -35.53 1.38 2.88
N SER A 50 -35.00 0.15 2.97
CA SER A 50 -33.63 -0.15 2.56
C SER A 50 -33.61 -0.63 1.10
N LEU A 51 -33.13 0.19 0.19
CA LEU A 51 -32.99 -0.14 -1.23
C LEU A 51 -31.65 -0.82 -1.52
N THR A 52 -31.69 -1.88 -2.33
CA THR A 52 -30.50 -2.63 -2.76
C THR A 52 -29.97 -2.14 -4.11
N GLY A 53 -28.77 -2.57 -4.50
CA GLY A 53 -28.23 -2.32 -5.84
C GLY A 53 -29.07 -2.97 -6.94
N ASN A 54 -29.74 -4.09 -6.64
CA ASN A 54 -30.62 -4.75 -7.60
C ASN A 54 -31.88 -3.90 -7.91
N ASP A 55 -32.49 -3.29 -6.89
CA ASP A 55 -33.61 -2.37 -7.07
C ASP A 55 -33.23 -1.19 -7.95
N LEU A 56 -32.10 -0.57 -7.65
CA LEU A 56 -31.57 0.55 -8.42
C LEU A 56 -31.12 0.13 -9.84
N SER A 57 -30.72 -1.12 -10.03
CA SER A 57 -30.38 -1.65 -11.37
C SER A 57 -31.61 -1.80 -12.26
N ARG A 58 -32.77 -2.17 -11.69
CA ARG A 58 -34.05 -2.17 -12.41
C ARG A 58 -34.42 -0.74 -12.85
N TRP A 59 -34.29 0.24 -11.95
CA TRP A 59 -34.54 1.64 -12.26
C TRP A 59 -33.53 2.20 -13.29
N LEU A 60 -32.27 1.80 -13.24
CA LEU A 60 -31.27 2.18 -14.23
C LEU A 60 -31.68 1.75 -15.65
N THR A 61 -32.33 0.59 -15.79
CA THR A 61 -32.84 0.11 -17.07
C THR A 61 -33.96 1.02 -17.58
N GLN A 62 -34.85 1.47 -16.71
CA GLN A 62 -35.89 2.42 -17.05
C GLN A 62 -35.32 3.80 -17.38
N TRP A 63 -34.40 4.31 -16.56
CA TRP A 63 -33.75 5.62 -16.82
C TRP A 63 -33.09 5.70 -18.19
N LYS A 64 -32.43 4.65 -18.65
CA LYS A 64 -31.83 4.62 -19.99
C LYS A 64 -32.84 4.81 -21.14
N ARG A 65 -34.12 4.52 -20.90
CA ARG A 65 -35.22 4.68 -21.86
C ARG A 65 -35.92 6.02 -21.71
N THR A 66 -35.79 6.68 -20.58
CA THR A 66 -36.47 7.95 -20.28
C THR A 66 -35.79 9.11 -20.99
N ALA A 67 -36.58 10.02 -21.55
CA ALA A 67 -36.08 11.26 -22.12
C ALA A 67 -35.23 12.02 -21.10
N GLY A 68 -34.10 12.56 -21.55
CA GLY A 68 -33.13 13.26 -20.70
C GLY A 68 -32.07 12.39 -20.01
N HIS A 69 -32.22 11.05 -19.97
CA HIS A 69 -31.23 10.15 -19.38
C HIS A 69 -30.65 9.13 -20.40
N GLN A 70 -31.00 9.23 -21.66
CA GLN A 70 -30.52 8.35 -22.74
C GLN A 70 -29.00 8.28 -22.85
N TRP A 71 -28.31 9.35 -22.45
CA TRP A 71 -26.83 9.41 -22.40
C TRP A 71 -26.21 8.34 -21.49
N LEU A 72 -26.95 7.76 -20.54
CA LEU A 72 -26.49 6.60 -19.74
C LEU A 72 -26.22 5.38 -20.62
N ALA A 73 -26.89 5.24 -21.77
CA ALA A 73 -26.66 4.14 -22.69
C ALA A 73 -25.31 4.22 -23.44
N GLU A 74 -24.66 5.39 -23.45
CA GLU A 74 -23.30 5.53 -23.98
C GLU A 74 -22.25 4.78 -23.14
N VAL A 75 -22.50 4.65 -21.83
CA VAL A 75 -21.60 3.97 -20.91
C VAL A 75 -21.79 2.44 -21.03
N PRO A 76 -20.70 1.64 -20.99
CA PRO A 76 -20.84 0.21 -20.92
C PRO A 76 -21.71 -0.22 -19.72
N ALA A 77 -22.67 -1.13 -19.97
CA ALA A 77 -23.64 -1.53 -18.96
C ALA A 77 -22.96 -2.10 -17.69
N THR A 78 -21.90 -2.91 -17.90
CA THR A 78 -21.10 -3.50 -16.81
C THR A 78 -20.51 -2.43 -15.89
N ALA A 79 -20.06 -1.28 -16.42
CA ALA A 79 -19.50 -0.20 -15.61
C ALA A 79 -20.56 0.52 -14.76
N LEU A 80 -21.78 0.64 -15.25
CA LEU A 80 -22.90 1.22 -14.48
C LEU A 80 -23.38 0.27 -13.40
N THR A 81 -23.58 -1.01 -13.73
CA THR A 81 -23.96 -2.03 -12.75
C THR A 81 -22.92 -2.16 -11.65
N GLN A 82 -21.64 -2.15 -12.03
CA GLN A 82 -20.56 -2.21 -11.06
C GLN A 82 -20.50 -0.97 -10.15
N CYS A 83 -20.93 0.19 -10.63
CA CYS A 83 -21.06 1.40 -9.81
C CYS A 83 -22.08 1.21 -8.66
N LEU A 84 -23.22 0.55 -8.94
CA LEU A 84 -24.23 0.22 -7.92
C LEU A 84 -23.73 -0.85 -6.94
N ARG A 85 -23.10 -1.91 -7.44
CA ARG A 85 -22.48 -2.94 -6.58
C ARG A 85 -21.37 -2.37 -5.68
N ASP A 86 -20.59 -1.40 -6.17
CA ASP A 86 -19.59 -0.70 -5.35
C ASP A 86 -20.26 0.12 -4.23
N GLN A 87 -21.46 0.66 -4.48
CA GLN A 87 -22.23 1.38 -3.46
C GLN A 87 -22.79 0.41 -2.42
N ASP A 88 -23.30 -0.76 -2.81
CA ASP A 88 -23.74 -1.81 -1.87
C ASP A 88 -22.60 -2.22 -0.95
N ARG A 89 -21.40 -2.46 -1.53
CA ARG A 89 -20.22 -2.80 -0.76
C ARG A 89 -19.81 -1.68 0.21
N ALA A 90 -20.00 -0.41 -0.18
CA ALA A 90 -19.74 0.72 0.70
C ALA A 90 -20.73 0.78 1.88
N PHE A 91 -22.01 0.48 1.66
CA PHE A 91 -23.00 0.35 2.73
C PHE A 91 -22.74 -0.85 3.63
N SER A 92 -22.41 -2.02 3.06
CA SER A 92 -22.02 -3.19 3.86
C SER A 92 -20.80 -2.90 4.75
N GLY A 93 -19.82 -2.16 4.22
CA GLY A 93 -18.69 -1.73 5.01
C GLY A 93 -19.04 -0.74 6.13
N PHE A 94 -20.03 0.12 5.90
CA PHE A 94 -20.54 1.05 6.91
C PHE A 94 -21.29 0.32 8.02
N PHE A 95 -22.22 -0.55 7.68
CA PHE A 95 -22.98 -1.33 8.68
C PHE A 95 -22.10 -2.29 9.48
N ALA A 96 -21.03 -2.81 8.86
CA ALA A 96 -20.01 -3.60 9.56
C ALA A 96 -19.00 -2.74 10.35
N HIS A 97 -19.24 -1.45 10.55
CA HIS A 97 -18.37 -0.49 11.24
C HIS A 97 -16.92 -0.41 10.71
N ARG A 98 -16.66 -0.93 9.49
CA ARG A 98 -15.32 -0.90 8.85
C ARG A 98 -15.03 0.41 8.14
N THR A 99 -16.09 1.11 7.69
CA THR A 99 -15.99 2.38 6.95
C THR A 99 -17.00 3.41 7.46
N ARG A 100 -16.80 4.68 7.07
CA ARG A 100 -17.80 5.72 7.29
C ARG A 100 -18.91 5.63 6.26
N TYR A 101 -20.06 6.31 6.54
CA TYR A 101 -21.17 6.43 5.62
C TYR A 101 -20.71 6.86 4.21
N PRO A 102 -21.28 6.27 3.13
CA PRO A 102 -20.93 6.62 1.76
C PRO A 102 -21.13 8.12 1.49
N ARG A 103 -20.20 8.71 0.71
CA ARG A 103 -20.25 10.14 0.41
C ARG A 103 -20.56 10.39 -1.06
N PHE A 104 -21.16 11.55 -1.35
CA PHE A 104 -21.33 12.05 -2.70
C PHE A 104 -19.96 12.23 -3.37
N LYS A 105 -19.85 11.81 -4.63
CA LYS A 105 -18.62 11.93 -5.42
C LYS A 105 -18.53 13.28 -6.09
N ALA A 106 -17.37 13.93 -6.00
CA ALA A 106 -17.10 15.22 -6.63
C ALA A 106 -16.34 15.06 -7.97
N LYS A 107 -16.58 15.97 -8.92
CA LYS A 107 -15.90 16.01 -10.22
C LYS A 107 -14.37 16.16 -10.10
N ARG A 108 -13.91 16.81 -9.05
CA ARG A 108 -12.48 17.17 -8.84
C ARG A 108 -11.66 16.07 -8.19
N GLY A 109 -12.29 15.02 -7.65
CA GLY A 109 -11.64 13.87 -7.04
C GLY A 109 -11.11 12.86 -8.06
N ARG A 110 -10.62 11.73 -7.53
CA ARG A 110 -10.31 10.54 -8.34
C ARG A 110 -11.58 10.06 -9.03
N GLN A 111 -11.49 9.80 -10.32
CA GLN A 111 -12.57 9.21 -11.11
C GLN A 111 -12.19 7.77 -11.44
N SER A 112 -13.14 6.85 -11.38
CA SER A 112 -12.89 5.44 -11.73
C SER A 112 -14.13 4.79 -12.33
N LEU A 113 -13.87 3.84 -13.23
CA LEU A 113 -14.81 2.92 -13.84
C LEU A 113 -14.31 1.52 -13.59
N ARG A 114 -15.21 0.58 -13.34
CA ARG A 114 -14.89 -0.84 -13.23
C ARG A 114 -15.63 -1.60 -14.31
N PHE A 115 -14.89 -2.49 -14.95
CA PHE A 115 -15.39 -3.39 -15.97
C PHE A 115 -15.25 -4.81 -15.44
N GLN A 116 -16.34 -5.52 -15.33
CA GLN A 116 -16.36 -6.93 -15.05
C GLN A 116 -16.43 -7.67 -16.38
N ASP A 117 -15.74 -8.79 -16.48
CA ASP A 117 -15.70 -9.64 -17.66
C ASP A 117 -15.45 -8.87 -18.97
N ILE A 118 -14.21 -8.47 -19.20
CA ILE A 118 -13.80 -7.79 -20.43
C ILE A 118 -13.65 -8.75 -21.63
N GLY A 119 -13.91 -10.06 -21.43
CA GLY A 119 -13.93 -11.06 -22.50
C GLY A 119 -12.69 -11.06 -23.37
N ALA A 120 -12.88 -11.12 -24.68
CA ALA A 120 -11.81 -11.08 -25.69
C ALA A 120 -11.00 -9.77 -25.72
N GLY A 121 -11.37 -8.78 -24.88
CA GLY A 121 -10.60 -7.54 -24.74
C GLY A 121 -9.28 -7.68 -23.99
N TRP A 122 -9.06 -8.82 -23.32
CA TRP A 122 -7.79 -9.16 -22.69
C TRP A 122 -7.01 -10.13 -23.60
N ARG A 123 -6.02 -9.62 -24.30
CA ARG A 123 -5.12 -10.44 -25.12
C ARG A 123 -3.68 -10.03 -24.83
N SER A 124 -2.74 -10.93 -25.13
CA SER A 124 -1.31 -10.68 -24.93
C SER A 124 -0.91 -9.28 -25.44
N GLY A 125 -0.39 -8.46 -24.54
CA GLY A 125 0.10 -7.11 -24.82
C GLY A 125 -0.97 -6.02 -25.06
N VAL A 126 -2.26 -6.37 -25.28
CA VAL A 126 -3.28 -5.41 -25.70
C VAL A 126 -4.52 -5.44 -24.82
N LEU A 127 -4.92 -4.29 -24.30
CA LEU A 127 -6.17 -4.09 -23.59
C LEU A 127 -7.20 -3.38 -24.47
N ARG A 128 -8.29 -4.06 -24.81
CA ARG A 128 -9.46 -3.50 -25.49
C ARG A 128 -10.62 -3.41 -24.50
N LEU A 129 -11.15 -2.22 -24.30
CA LEU A 129 -12.32 -2.01 -23.42
C LEU A 129 -13.59 -1.81 -24.27
N PRO A 130 -14.77 -2.32 -23.80
CA PRO A 130 -16.03 -2.16 -24.48
C PRO A 130 -16.33 -0.67 -24.78
N LYS A 131 -16.77 -0.38 -26.01
CA LYS A 131 -17.07 0.97 -26.54
C LYS A 131 -15.90 1.98 -26.53
N LEU A 132 -14.74 1.65 -25.95
CA LEU A 132 -13.55 2.51 -25.92
C LEU A 132 -12.52 2.09 -26.98
N GLY A 133 -12.50 0.80 -27.33
CA GLY A 133 -11.50 0.23 -28.22
C GLY A 133 -10.17 -0.05 -27.50
N VAL A 134 -9.10 -0.13 -28.28
CA VAL A 134 -7.75 -0.41 -27.77
C VAL A 134 -7.21 0.78 -26.98
N LEU A 135 -6.72 0.51 -25.78
CA LEU A 135 -6.14 1.50 -24.88
C LEU A 135 -4.62 1.32 -24.82
N LYS A 136 -3.87 2.35 -25.23
CA LYS A 136 -2.40 2.36 -25.12
C LYS A 136 -1.98 2.40 -23.66
N LEU A 137 -1.13 1.44 -23.25
CA LEU A 137 -0.51 1.37 -21.92
C LEU A 137 0.96 1.79 -21.99
N ALA A 138 1.57 2.07 -20.85
CA ALA A 138 3.00 2.39 -20.73
C ALA A 138 3.88 1.17 -20.90
N GLU A 139 3.35 0.03 -20.48
CA GLU A 139 4.01 -1.27 -20.47
C GLU A 139 3.05 -2.27 -21.09
N GLU A 140 3.57 -3.37 -21.59
CA GLU A 140 2.76 -4.50 -22.06
C GLU A 140 1.97 -5.09 -20.90
N LEU A 141 0.84 -5.73 -21.22
CA LEU A 141 0.11 -6.48 -20.22
C LEU A 141 0.97 -7.69 -19.78
N PRO A 142 1.05 -7.95 -18.47
CA PRO A 142 1.74 -9.14 -18.00
C PRO A 142 1.06 -10.41 -18.52
N GLU A 143 1.84 -11.44 -18.71
CA GLU A 143 1.34 -12.78 -19.04
C GLU A 143 0.68 -13.41 -17.80
N VAL A 144 -0.57 -13.09 -17.61
CA VAL A 144 -1.40 -13.60 -16.52
C VAL A 144 -2.76 -13.98 -17.07
N GLU A 145 -3.46 -14.84 -16.34
CA GLU A 145 -4.85 -15.14 -16.66
C GLU A 145 -5.70 -13.87 -16.70
N ARG A 146 -6.74 -13.91 -17.52
CA ARG A 146 -7.67 -12.80 -17.67
C ARG A 146 -8.28 -12.44 -16.32
N PRO A 147 -8.11 -11.20 -15.83
CA PRO A 147 -8.69 -10.80 -14.58
C PRO A 147 -10.21 -10.64 -14.67
N ASP A 148 -10.95 -11.03 -13.65
CA ASP A 148 -12.40 -10.86 -13.57
C ASP A 148 -12.81 -9.38 -13.63
N MET A 149 -11.95 -8.51 -13.15
CA MET A 149 -12.26 -7.09 -13.04
C MET A 149 -11.09 -6.20 -13.40
N VAL A 150 -11.36 -5.24 -14.29
CA VAL A 150 -10.42 -4.20 -14.67
C VAL A 150 -10.97 -2.83 -14.24
N SER A 151 -10.15 -2.05 -13.56
CA SER A 151 -10.48 -0.67 -13.15
C SER A 151 -9.71 0.32 -13.99
N LEU A 152 -10.41 1.21 -14.69
CA LEU A 152 -9.82 2.37 -15.36
C LEU A 152 -10.05 3.61 -14.48
N SER A 153 -8.99 4.31 -14.11
CA SER A 153 -9.07 5.46 -13.23
C SER A 153 -8.32 6.66 -13.79
N ARG A 154 -8.79 7.86 -13.42
CA ARG A 154 -8.12 9.14 -13.66
C ARG A 154 -7.85 9.81 -12.32
N ASP A 155 -6.60 10.19 -12.08
CA ASP A 155 -6.24 10.91 -10.87
C ASP A 155 -6.46 12.44 -10.98
N ALA A 156 -6.22 13.17 -9.88
CA ALA A 156 -6.36 14.63 -9.84
C ALA A 156 -5.34 15.37 -10.72
N ALA A 157 -4.22 14.72 -11.08
CA ALA A 157 -3.21 15.25 -11.99
C ALA A 157 -3.60 15.07 -13.47
N GLY A 158 -4.72 14.37 -13.74
CA GLY A 158 -5.22 14.06 -15.07
C GLY A 158 -4.58 12.81 -15.69
N ALA A 159 -3.88 12.04 -14.91
CA ALA A 159 -3.25 10.81 -15.33
C ALA A 159 -4.23 9.63 -15.31
N TYR A 160 -4.15 8.76 -16.31
CA TYR A 160 -4.99 7.57 -16.40
C TYR A 160 -4.21 6.32 -16.03
N PHE A 161 -4.89 5.39 -15.37
CA PHE A 161 -4.32 4.13 -14.93
C PHE A 161 -5.33 3.00 -15.13
N VAL A 162 -4.81 1.85 -15.55
CA VAL A 162 -5.52 0.58 -15.50
C VAL A 162 -5.03 -0.20 -14.30
N SER A 163 -5.94 -0.78 -13.53
CA SER A 163 -5.58 -1.60 -12.36
C SER A 163 -6.43 -2.87 -12.37
N PHE A 164 -5.81 -3.99 -12.07
CA PHE A 164 -6.43 -5.30 -11.96
C PHE A 164 -5.66 -6.17 -10.96
N CYS A 165 -6.28 -7.25 -10.53
CA CYS A 165 -5.63 -8.32 -9.77
C CYS A 165 -5.62 -9.59 -10.63
N ALA A 166 -4.55 -10.36 -10.54
CA ALA A 166 -4.44 -11.66 -11.15
C ALA A 166 -3.76 -12.63 -10.18
N GLU A 167 -4.11 -13.89 -10.28
CA GLU A 167 -3.40 -14.96 -9.60
C GLU A 167 -2.14 -15.31 -10.39
N VAL A 168 -1.03 -15.41 -9.68
CA VAL A 168 0.26 -15.77 -10.28
C VAL A 168 0.95 -16.81 -9.40
N PRO A 169 1.75 -17.71 -9.97
CA PRO A 169 2.55 -18.63 -9.17
C PRO A 169 3.46 -17.85 -8.22
N ARG A 170 3.56 -18.33 -6.98
CA ARG A 170 4.52 -17.80 -6.02
C ARG A 170 5.92 -18.07 -6.53
N THR A 171 6.68 -17.01 -6.78
CA THR A 171 8.10 -17.12 -7.16
C THR A 171 8.93 -17.18 -5.89
N SER A 172 9.02 -18.37 -5.27
CA SER A 172 9.99 -18.56 -4.19
C SER A 172 11.38 -18.51 -4.80
N ARG A 173 12.19 -17.56 -4.40
CA ARG A 173 13.63 -17.56 -4.68
C ARG A 173 14.31 -18.10 -3.42
N PRO A 174 15.24 -19.07 -3.55
CA PRO A 174 16.10 -19.39 -2.43
C PRO A 174 16.83 -18.10 -2.05
N GLY A 175 16.65 -17.65 -0.81
CA GLY A 175 17.42 -16.54 -0.29
C GLY A 175 18.89 -16.94 -0.18
N THR A 176 19.76 -15.96 -0.05
CA THR A 176 21.21 -16.18 0.18
C THR A 176 21.52 -16.85 1.53
N GLY A 177 20.50 -17.09 2.37
CA GLY A 177 20.67 -17.52 3.75
C GLY A 177 20.97 -16.38 4.72
N GLU A 178 21.27 -15.19 4.21
CA GLU A 178 21.62 -14.04 5.04
C GLU A 178 20.39 -13.42 5.71
N LEU A 179 20.63 -12.83 6.88
CA LEU A 179 19.61 -12.23 7.71
C LEU A 179 19.95 -10.77 7.96
N VAL A 180 18.92 -9.93 8.06
CA VAL A 180 19.11 -8.50 8.28
C VAL A 180 18.11 -7.93 9.27
N GLY A 181 18.61 -7.13 10.22
CA GLY A 181 17.81 -6.20 10.99
C GLY A 181 17.79 -4.83 10.31
N VAL A 182 16.65 -4.18 10.32
CA VAL A 182 16.44 -2.89 9.65
C VAL A 182 15.86 -1.89 10.63
N ASP A 183 16.67 -0.94 11.05
CA ASP A 183 16.24 0.22 11.85
C ASP A 183 15.77 1.34 10.90
N LEU A 184 14.56 1.89 11.15
CA LEU A 184 13.94 2.93 10.31
C LEU A 184 14.11 4.31 10.94
N GLY A 185 14.78 5.20 10.24
CA GLY A 185 15.12 6.53 10.74
C GLY A 185 14.80 7.70 9.81
N LEU A 186 14.87 8.91 10.36
CA LEU A 186 14.67 10.15 9.59
C LEU A 186 15.97 10.70 8.99
N THR A 187 17.11 10.43 9.60
CA THR A 187 18.45 10.79 9.09
C THR A 187 18.81 9.88 7.92
N HIS A 188 18.82 8.60 8.17
CA HIS A 188 18.87 7.54 7.17
C HIS A 188 17.47 6.92 7.09
N LEU A 189 17.01 6.57 5.88
CA LEU A 189 15.68 5.95 5.71
C LEU A 189 15.63 4.57 6.37
N ALA A 190 16.74 3.85 6.27
CA ALA A 190 16.96 2.57 6.92
C ALA A 190 18.46 2.41 7.24
N THR A 191 18.75 1.78 8.38
CA THR A 191 20.10 1.33 8.75
C THR A 191 20.05 -0.17 8.91
N LEU A 192 20.94 -0.90 8.25
CA LEU A 192 21.00 -2.34 8.27
C LEU A 192 21.95 -2.84 9.38
N SER A 193 21.69 -4.03 9.90
CA SER A 193 22.57 -4.70 10.88
C SER A 193 23.96 -4.99 10.32
N THR A 194 24.10 -5.05 8.98
CA THR A 194 25.37 -5.15 8.25
C THR A 194 26.24 -3.90 8.35
N GLY A 195 25.68 -2.78 8.84
CA GLY A 195 26.36 -1.48 8.91
C GLY A 195 26.00 -0.52 7.77
N GLU A 196 25.32 -0.96 6.74
CA GLU A 196 24.90 -0.10 5.64
C GLU A 196 23.86 0.92 6.10
N LYS A 197 24.04 2.17 5.72
CA LYS A 197 23.12 3.28 5.98
C LYS A 197 22.51 3.80 4.68
N ILE A 198 21.20 3.61 4.53
CA ILE A 198 20.45 3.98 3.34
C ILE A 198 19.95 5.42 3.50
N PRO A 199 20.38 6.37 2.64
CA PRO A 199 20.06 7.78 2.81
C PRO A 199 18.56 8.04 2.64
N ASN A 200 18.02 8.96 3.45
CA ASN A 200 16.64 9.41 3.30
C ASN A 200 16.53 10.46 2.18
N PRO A 201 15.83 10.17 1.07
CA PRO A 201 15.79 11.06 -0.09
C PRO A 201 14.97 12.33 0.15
N ARG A 202 14.12 12.40 1.20
CA ARG A 202 13.34 13.58 1.60
C ARG A 202 12.61 14.25 0.44
N HIS A 203 11.91 13.47 -0.38
CA HIS A 203 11.30 13.90 -1.65
C HIS A 203 10.35 15.09 -1.53
N TYR A 204 9.53 15.13 -0.46
CA TYR A 204 8.62 16.24 -0.20
C TYR A 204 9.40 17.50 0.20
N GLN A 205 10.36 17.38 1.10
CA GLN A 205 11.15 18.51 1.58
C GLN A 205 11.93 19.19 0.46
N ARG A 206 12.57 18.40 -0.42
CA ARG A 206 13.28 18.93 -1.61
C ARG A 206 12.37 19.75 -2.53
N ARG A 207 11.09 19.40 -2.61
CA ARG A 207 10.12 20.10 -3.47
C ARG A 207 9.23 21.10 -2.72
N LEU A 208 9.43 21.30 -1.43
CA LEU A 208 8.56 22.10 -0.58
C LEU A 208 8.41 23.55 -1.06
N ARG A 209 9.51 24.20 -1.47
CA ARG A 209 9.49 25.58 -2.01
C ARG A 209 8.57 25.68 -3.24
N TYR A 210 8.75 24.78 -4.18
CA TYR A 210 7.93 24.72 -5.40
C TYR A 210 6.46 24.44 -5.10
N LEU A 211 6.17 23.49 -4.23
CA LEU A 211 4.79 23.19 -3.80
C LEU A 211 4.13 24.40 -3.16
N ARG A 212 4.81 25.08 -2.24
CA ARG A 212 4.31 26.32 -1.61
C ARG A 212 4.03 27.41 -2.64
N GLN A 213 4.90 27.59 -3.62
CA GLN A 213 4.69 28.55 -4.71
C GLN A 213 3.43 28.19 -5.52
N GLN A 214 3.29 26.91 -5.94
CA GLN A 214 2.12 26.48 -6.69
C GLN A 214 0.81 26.65 -5.90
N HIS A 215 0.82 26.41 -4.59
CA HIS A 215 -0.33 26.64 -3.71
C HIS A 215 -0.66 28.13 -3.59
N ARG A 216 0.34 28.99 -3.42
CA ARG A 216 0.13 30.47 -3.40
C ARG A 216 -0.47 30.95 -4.72
N CYS A 217 0.03 30.48 -5.86
CA CYS A 217 -0.54 30.79 -7.16
C CYS A 217 -2.01 30.31 -7.29
N LEU A 218 -2.34 29.15 -6.72
CA LEU A 218 -3.71 28.63 -6.71
C LEU A 218 -4.63 29.49 -5.82
N ALA A 219 -4.15 29.88 -4.64
CA ALA A 219 -4.93 30.68 -3.70
C ALA A 219 -5.34 32.04 -4.28
N ARG A 220 -4.43 32.70 -5.02
CA ARG A 220 -4.65 34.01 -5.65
C ARG A 220 -5.62 33.98 -6.85
N ARG A 221 -5.99 32.80 -7.37
CA ARG A 221 -6.85 32.71 -8.56
C ARG A 221 -8.31 32.64 -8.16
N GLN A 222 -9.17 33.35 -8.91
CA GLN A 222 -10.62 33.39 -8.70
C GLN A 222 -11.23 31.99 -8.73
N LYS A 223 -12.06 31.68 -7.74
CA LYS A 223 -12.81 30.41 -7.64
C LYS A 223 -13.73 30.29 -8.87
N GLY A 224 -13.75 29.09 -9.49
CA GLY A 224 -14.57 28.84 -10.69
C GLY A 224 -13.86 29.15 -12.03
N SER A 225 -12.81 29.97 -12.05
CA SER A 225 -12.14 30.33 -13.32
C SER A 225 -11.36 29.18 -13.93
N HIS A 226 -11.29 29.15 -15.28
CA HIS A 226 -10.46 28.20 -16.02
C HIS A 226 -8.96 28.28 -15.63
N ARG A 227 -8.47 29.49 -15.32
CA ARG A 227 -7.09 29.71 -14.88
C ARG A 227 -6.83 29.02 -13.53
N ARG A 228 -7.81 29.04 -12.60
CA ARG A 228 -7.72 28.33 -11.33
C ARG A 228 -7.74 26.81 -11.55
N GLU A 229 -8.56 26.29 -12.45
CA GLU A 229 -8.63 24.88 -12.73
C GLU A 229 -7.32 24.35 -13.35
N LYS A 230 -6.73 25.08 -14.30
CA LYS A 230 -5.39 24.77 -14.83
C LYS A 230 -4.34 24.75 -13.73
N GLN A 231 -4.39 25.73 -12.80
CA GLN A 231 -3.43 25.80 -11.70
C GLN A 231 -3.65 24.66 -10.69
N ARG A 232 -4.90 24.25 -10.43
CA ARG A 232 -5.21 23.10 -9.58
C ARG A 232 -4.57 21.81 -10.13
N VAL A 233 -4.63 21.60 -11.43
CA VAL A 233 -3.96 20.47 -12.07
C VAL A 233 -2.44 20.54 -11.93
N ARG A 234 -1.83 21.74 -12.02
CA ARG A 234 -0.39 21.92 -11.77
C ARG A 234 0.01 21.54 -10.35
N VAL A 235 -0.76 21.97 -9.34
CA VAL A 235 -0.57 21.57 -7.94
C VAL A 235 -0.68 20.05 -7.80
N ALA A 236 -1.72 19.44 -8.37
CA ALA A 236 -1.91 17.99 -8.33
C ALA A 236 -0.74 17.22 -8.98
N ARG A 237 -0.22 17.70 -10.12
CA ARG A 237 0.97 17.13 -10.77
C ARG A 237 2.23 17.25 -9.92
N ALA A 238 2.39 18.38 -9.21
CA ALA A 238 3.53 18.56 -8.31
C ALA A 238 3.50 17.55 -7.16
N HIS A 239 2.34 17.33 -6.54
CA HIS A 239 2.16 16.30 -5.51
C HIS A 239 2.30 14.87 -6.08
N ALA A 240 1.81 14.61 -7.30
CA ALA A 240 1.97 13.31 -7.95
C ALA A 240 3.44 12.96 -8.14
N ARG A 241 4.27 13.90 -8.60
CA ARG A 241 5.72 13.68 -8.77
C ARG A 241 6.43 13.33 -7.45
N VAL A 242 6.04 13.97 -6.33
CA VAL A 242 6.58 13.64 -5.00
C VAL A 242 6.19 12.21 -4.61
N ARG A 243 4.91 11.87 -4.78
CA ARG A 243 4.39 10.52 -4.48
C ARG A 243 5.08 9.44 -5.31
N GLU A 244 5.21 9.67 -6.62
CA GLU A 244 5.82 8.72 -7.56
C GLU A 244 7.31 8.51 -7.25
N ALA A 245 8.06 9.59 -7.01
CA ALA A 245 9.47 9.49 -6.62
C ALA A 245 9.66 8.72 -5.30
N ARG A 246 8.78 8.97 -4.30
CA ARG A 246 8.78 8.24 -3.04
C ARG A 246 8.47 6.75 -3.25
N GLN A 247 7.42 6.44 -4.00
CA GLN A 247 7.06 5.05 -4.30
C GLN A 247 8.20 4.33 -5.01
N TYR A 248 8.81 4.96 -6.01
CA TYR A 248 9.95 4.38 -6.71
C TYR A 248 11.11 4.03 -5.75
N ALA A 249 11.51 4.98 -4.89
CA ALA A 249 12.59 4.75 -3.92
C ALA A 249 12.26 3.62 -2.94
N LEU A 250 11.03 3.60 -2.41
CA LEU A 250 10.58 2.54 -1.51
C LEU A 250 10.51 1.17 -2.21
N HIS A 251 10.00 1.14 -3.45
CA HIS A 251 9.95 -0.11 -4.22
C HIS A 251 11.36 -0.63 -4.54
N ALA A 252 12.31 0.23 -4.89
CA ALA A 252 13.69 -0.15 -5.13
C ALA A 252 14.32 -0.76 -3.86
N LEU A 253 14.20 -0.06 -2.72
CA LEU A 253 14.74 -0.53 -1.45
C LEU A 253 14.11 -1.87 -1.02
N THR A 254 12.78 -1.94 -0.95
CA THR A 254 12.11 -3.15 -0.46
C THR A 254 12.26 -4.33 -1.41
N THR A 255 12.42 -4.11 -2.73
CA THR A 255 12.73 -5.20 -3.68
C THR A 255 14.15 -5.69 -3.49
N ARG A 256 15.11 -4.79 -3.23
CA ARG A 256 16.48 -5.16 -2.91
C ARG A 256 16.51 -6.03 -1.65
N LEU A 257 15.94 -5.57 -0.54
CA LEU A 257 15.94 -6.30 0.72
C LEU A 257 15.35 -7.71 0.60
N VAL A 258 14.19 -7.86 -0.05
CA VAL A 258 13.56 -9.19 -0.20
C VAL A 258 14.27 -10.11 -1.20
N ARG A 259 15.21 -9.59 -1.99
CA ARG A 259 16.04 -10.39 -2.90
C ARG A 259 17.37 -10.80 -2.29
N GLU A 260 17.94 -9.95 -1.45
CA GLU A 260 19.25 -10.15 -0.84
C GLU A 260 19.16 -11.01 0.44
N PHE A 261 18.07 -10.89 1.22
CA PHE A 261 17.99 -11.50 2.55
C PHE A 261 16.88 -12.55 2.63
N SER A 262 17.15 -13.60 3.38
CA SER A 262 16.18 -14.68 3.69
C SER A 262 15.31 -14.35 4.90
N VAL A 263 15.83 -13.56 5.85
CA VAL A 263 15.08 -13.06 7.02
C VAL A 263 15.29 -11.55 7.14
N ILE A 264 14.20 -10.83 7.35
CA ILE A 264 14.22 -9.38 7.54
C ILE A 264 13.49 -9.05 8.84
N ALA A 265 14.20 -8.49 9.83
CA ALA A 265 13.60 -8.04 11.08
C ALA A 265 13.43 -6.52 11.09
N ILE A 266 12.22 -6.04 11.39
CA ILE A 266 11.88 -4.62 11.48
C ILE A 266 11.10 -4.31 12.74
N GLU A 267 11.09 -3.05 13.19
CA GLU A 267 10.24 -2.60 14.30
C GLU A 267 8.79 -2.36 13.85
N ASP A 268 7.80 -2.78 14.68
CA ASP A 268 6.38 -2.42 14.51
C ASP A 268 6.11 -0.96 14.92
N LEU A 269 6.55 -0.01 14.12
CA LEU A 269 6.38 1.42 14.40
C LEU A 269 4.90 1.84 14.42
N ASN A 270 4.48 2.57 15.47
CA ASN A 270 3.19 3.25 15.48
C ASN A 270 3.23 4.53 14.64
N VAL A 271 3.22 4.38 13.31
CA VAL A 271 3.32 5.48 12.34
C VAL A 271 2.20 6.52 12.52
N ARG A 272 1.02 6.10 13.01
CA ARG A 272 -0.10 7.03 13.27
C ARG A 272 0.19 7.96 14.43
N ALA A 273 0.78 7.47 15.50
CA ALA A 273 1.17 8.28 16.66
C ALA A 273 2.33 9.20 16.29
N LEU A 274 3.37 8.68 15.64
CA LEU A 274 4.52 9.44 15.16
C LEU A 274 4.12 10.56 14.17
N GLY A 275 3.07 10.35 13.39
CA GLY A 275 2.54 11.31 12.43
C GLY A 275 1.75 12.49 13.03
N ARG A 276 1.62 12.59 14.37
CA ARG A 276 0.90 13.67 15.05
C ARG A 276 1.83 14.71 15.71
N GLY A 277 3.09 14.38 15.96
CA GLY A 277 4.06 15.21 16.65
C GLY A 277 4.75 16.26 15.77
N ARG A 278 5.73 16.97 16.35
CA ARG A 278 6.55 18.00 15.66
C ARG A 278 7.27 17.45 14.40
N GLY A 279 7.62 16.17 14.36
CA GLY A 279 8.24 15.47 13.23
C GLY A 279 7.26 14.94 12.17
N ALA A 280 5.95 15.13 12.30
CA ALA A 280 4.91 14.51 11.48
C ALA A 280 5.16 14.61 9.97
N ARG A 281 5.62 15.77 9.50
CA ARG A 281 5.92 15.98 8.07
C ARG A 281 7.07 15.11 7.58
N ALA A 282 8.13 14.97 8.37
CA ALA A 282 9.29 14.13 8.05
C ALA A 282 8.90 12.64 8.07
N ILE A 283 8.13 12.21 9.06
CA ILE A 283 7.57 10.85 9.14
C ILE A 283 6.70 10.53 7.91
N GLN A 284 5.81 11.45 7.52
CA GLN A 284 4.98 11.29 6.33
C GLN A 284 5.81 11.29 5.04
N ASP A 285 6.91 12.05 4.99
CA ASP A 285 7.81 12.05 3.84
C ASP A 285 8.62 10.74 3.74
N ALA A 286 9.11 10.21 4.85
CA ALA A 286 9.79 8.91 4.92
C ALA A 286 8.85 7.74 4.57
N ALA A 287 7.55 7.86 4.89
CA ALA A 287 6.48 6.91 4.59
C ALA A 287 6.74 5.48 5.11
N PHE A 288 7.18 5.36 6.37
CA PHE A 288 7.50 4.08 7.03
C PHE A 288 6.36 3.06 6.94
N GLY A 289 5.09 3.50 7.07
CA GLY A 289 3.95 2.60 6.92
C GLY A 289 3.83 1.98 5.53
N GLU A 290 4.21 2.72 4.48
CA GLU A 290 4.23 2.18 3.11
C GLU A 290 5.42 1.25 2.91
N LEU A 291 6.59 1.56 3.48
CA LEU A 291 7.76 0.70 3.46
C LEU A 291 7.42 -0.67 4.10
N ARG A 292 6.88 -0.67 5.33
CA ARG A 292 6.44 -1.89 6.02
C ARG A 292 5.39 -2.66 5.20
N ARG A 293 4.39 -1.98 4.66
CA ARG A 293 3.39 -2.62 3.79
C ARG A 293 4.02 -3.29 2.57
N GLN A 294 5.03 -2.65 1.98
CA GLN A 294 5.74 -3.21 0.83
C GLN A 294 6.59 -4.43 1.21
N LEU A 295 7.26 -4.41 2.35
CA LEU A 295 8.00 -5.58 2.84
C LEU A 295 7.05 -6.76 3.10
N ARG A 296 5.92 -6.55 3.78
CA ARG A 296 4.93 -7.61 4.06
C ARG A 296 4.53 -8.35 2.79
N TYR A 297 3.92 -7.69 1.81
CA TYR A 297 3.44 -8.39 0.63
C TYR A 297 4.55 -8.90 -0.29
N LYS A 298 5.72 -8.24 -0.30
CA LYS A 298 6.87 -8.75 -1.09
C LYS A 298 7.50 -9.97 -0.43
N SER A 299 7.54 -10.05 0.89
CA SER A 299 7.97 -11.26 1.59
C SER A 299 7.03 -12.42 1.28
N GLU A 300 5.72 -12.20 1.27
CA GLU A 300 4.75 -13.22 0.82
C GLU A 300 5.00 -13.64 -0.64
N TRP A 301 5.37 -12.72 -1.52
CA TRP A 301 5.59 -13.01 -2.94
C TRP A 301 6.91 -13.72 -3.23
N TYR A 302 7.98 -13.32 -2.55
CA TYR A 302 9.35 -13.76 -2.87
C TYR A 302 9.95 -14.74 -1.88
N GLY A 303 9.32 -14.94 -0.72
CA GLY A 303 9.70 -16.01 0.21
C GLY A 303 10.44 -15.60 1.48
N PRO A 304 11.14 -14.43 1.57
CA PRO A 304 11.82 -14.08 2.82
C PRO A 304 10.87 -14.05 4.00
N LEU A 305 11.36 -14.44 5.18
CA LEU A 305 10.62 -14.30 6.42
C LEU A 305 10.70 -12.84 6.90
N LEU A 306 9.56 -12.21 7.16
CA LEU A 306 9.50 -10.88 7.76
C LEU A 306 9.13 -10.99 9.24
N LEU A 307 10.05 -10.57 10.11
CA LEU A 307 9.88 -10.52 11.57
C LEU A 307 9.56 -9.09 11.98
N GLU A 308 8.43 -8.88 12.63
CA GLU A 308 8.03 -7.59 13.18
C GLU A 308 8.23 -7.58 14.68
N VAL A 309 9.27 -6.91 15.13
CA VAL A 309 9.63 -6.79 16.56
C VAL A 309 8.70 -5.79 17.23
N ASP A 310 8.26 -6.13 18.45
CA ASP A 310 7.36 -5.27 19.23
C ASP A 310 7.93 -3.87 19.42
N ARG A 311 7.07 -2.87 19.28
CA ARG A 311 7.40 -1.44 19.39
C ARG A 311 7.91 -0.99 20.76
N TRP A 312 7.65 -1.77 21.80
CA TRP A 312 8.11 -1.48 23.14
C TRP A 312 9.51 -2.01 23.43
N TYR A 313 10.06 -2.82 22.52
CA TYR A 313 11.43 -3.26 22.62
C TYR A 313 12.40 -2.09 22.40
N ALA A 314 13.21 -1.79 23.42
CA ALA A 314 14.11 -0.64 23.40
C ALA A 314 15.39 -0.94 22.60
N SER A 315 15.26 -1.20 21.30
CA SER A 315 16.34 -1.64 20.40
C SER A 315 17.62 -0.79 20.48
N SER A 316 17.49 0.53 20.59
CA SER A 316 18.63 1.45 20.65
C SER A 316 19.34 1.48 22.01
N LYS A 317 18.66 1.06 23.09
CA LYS A 317 19.19 1.11 24.45
C LYS A 317 19.92 -0.17 24.90
N HIS A 318 19.74 -1.28 24.21
CA HIS A 318 20.45 -2.52 24.50
C HIS A 318 21.81 -2.57 23.79
N CYS A 319 22.82 -3.06 24.47
CA CYS A 319 24.09 -3.37 23.84
C CYS A 319 23.93 -4.64 22.99
N SER A 320 24.22 -4.58 21.70
CA SER A 320 24.12 -5.75 20.81
C SER A 320 25.15 -6.84 21.12
N MET A 321 26.20 -6.53 21.88
CA MET A 321 27.23 -7.49 22.26
C MET A 321 26.92 -8.21 23.60
N CYS A 322 26.65 -7.47 24.68
CA CYS A 322 26.50 -8.05 26.01
C CYS A 322 25.10 -7.91 26.61
N ARG A 323 24.12 -7.40 25.87
CA ARG A 323 22.71 -7.20 26.26
C ARG A 323 22.48 -6.22 27.41
N PHE A 324 23.52 -5.56 27.89
CA PHE A 324 23.35 -4.53 28.92
C PHE A 324 22.39 -3.46 28.43
N ARG A 325 21.40 -3.10 29.23
CA ARG A 325 20.42 -2.06 28.92
C ARG A 325 20.81 -0.75 29.57
N LEU A 326 20.91 0.30 28.78
CA LEU A 326 21.06 1.68 29.28
C LEU A 326 19.73 2.18 29.82
N ASP A 327 19.74 2.86 30.96
CA ASP A 327 18.56 3.52 31.52
C ASP A 327 18.15 4.70 30.61
N GLU A 328 19.12 5.49 30.18
CA GLU A 328 18.90 6.64 29.29
C GLU A 328 19.87 6.65 28.11
N LEU A 329 19.35 7.03 26.94
CA LEU A 329 20.09 7.33 25.75
C LEU A 329 19.44 8.50 25.04
N ARG A 330 20.09 9.67 25.04
CA ARG A 330 19.53 10.89 24.42
C ARG A 330 19.35 10.70 22.93
N LEU A 331 18.34 11.36 22.35
CA LEU A 331 18.01 11.23 20.92
C LEU A 331 19.12 11.81 19.99
N ASP A 332 19.86 12.79 20.44
CA ASP A 332 20.97 13.40 19.72
C ASP A 332 22.26 12.60 19.79
N GLN A 333 22.39 11.69 20.76
CA GLN A 333 23.55 10.83 20.96
C GLN A 333 23.57 9.71 19.90
N ARG A 334 24.47 9.83 18.92
CA ARG A 334 24.59 8.88 17.81
C ARG A 334 25.61 7.78 18.04
N GLN A 335 26.57 8.02 18.93
CA GLN A 335 27.56 7.04 19.35
C GLN A 335 27.57 6.92 20.87
N TRP A 336 27.77 5.72 21.36
CA TRP A 336 27.83 5.47 22.81
C TRP A 336 28.71 4.26 23.12
N ARG A 337 29.27 4.24 24.31
CA ARG A 337 30.11 3.15 24.80
C ARG A 337 29.36 2.36 25.86
N CYS A 338 29.34 1.04 25.74
CA CYS A 338 28.69 0.18 26.71
C CYS A 338 29.44 0.21 28.03
N PRO A 339 28.82 0.55 29.19
CA PRO A 339 29.49 0.59 30.46
C PRO A 339 29.87 -0.81 30.97
N LYS A 340 29.20 -1.89 30.53
CA LYS A 340 29.51 -3.26 30.95
C LYS A 340 30.65 -3.89 30.17
N CYS A 341 30.64 -3.84 28.84
CA CYS A 341 31.63 -4.53 27.99
C CYS A 341 32.59 -3.60 27.24
N GLY A 342 32.45 -2.28 27.39
CA GLY A 342 33.34 -1.30 26.75
C GLY A 342 33.17 -1.11 25.24
N THR A 343 32.28 -1.87 24.56
CA THR A 343 32.08 -1.78 23.12
C THR A 343 31.51 -0.43 22.72
N CYS A 344 32.09 0.19 21.68
CA CYS A 344 31.57 1.41 21.07
C CYS A 344 30.53 1.06 20.02
N HIS A 345 29.38 1.71 20.10
CA HIS A 345 28.24 1.47 19.22
C HIS A 345 27.89 2.73 18.41
N ASP A 346 27.64 2.55 17.12
CA ASP A 346 26.74 3.43 16.39
C ASP A 346 25.32 3.06 16.79
N ARG A 347 24.54 4.05 17.21
CA ARG A 347 23.19 3.85 17.76
C ARG A 347 22.26 3.11 16.79
N ASP A 348 22.24 3.54 15.54
CA ASP A 348 21.29 3.04 14.53
C ASP A 348 21.70 1.62 14.07
N ILE A 349 23.01 1.35 13.91
CA ILE A 349 23.53 0.00 13.61
C ILE A 349 23.29 -0.95 14.78
N ASN A 350 23.54 -0.48 16.02
CA ASN A 350 23.25 -1.27 17.23
C ASN A 350 21.76 -1.62 17.33
N ALA A 351 20.87 -0.66 17.05
CA ALA A 351 19.43 -0.90 17.03
C ALA A 351 19.04 -1.96 15.97
N ALA A 352 19.58 -1.86 14.77
CA ALA A 352 19.32 -2.84 13.71
C ALA A 352 19.78 -4.26 14.09
N ARG A 353 20.95 -4.41 14.71
CA ARG A 353 21.43 -5.70 15.24
C ARG A 353 20.50 -6.25 16.33
N ASN A 354 20.06 -5.41 17.25
CA ASN A 354 19.15 -5.80 18.30
C ASN A 354 17.77 -6.21 17.76
N LEU A 355 17.27 -5.52 16.72
CA LEU A 355 16.03 -5.92 16.07
C LEU A 355 16.13 -7.30 15.42
N LEU A 356 17.25 -7.60 14.76
CA LEU A 356 17.49 -8.92 14.20
C LEU A 356 17.47 -9.98 15.29
N THR A 357 18.28 -9.81 16.31
CA THR A 357 18.38 -10.78 17.39
C THR A 357 17.03 -11.00 18.08
N GLN A 358 16.30 -9.91 18.39
CA GLN A 358 15.00 -10.01 19.06
C GLN A 358 13.95 -10.68 18.17
N GLY A 359 13.95 -10.38 16.86
CA GLY A 359 13.05 -11.04 15.93
C GLY A 359 13.28 -12.55 15.84
N VAL A 360 14.54 -12.98 15.77
CA VAL A 360 14.91 -14.40 15.76
C VAL A 360 14.52 -15.09 17.08
N ARG A 361 14.69 -14.43 18.22
CA ARG A 361 14.27 -14.97 19.53
C ARG A 361 12.75 -15.15 19.61
N GLN A 362 11.98 -14.18 19.17
CA GLN A 362 10.52 -14.28 19.12
C GLN A 362 10.08 -15.48 18.26
N LEU A 363 10.75 -15.73 17.14
CA LEU A 363 10.49 -16.87 16.29
C LEU A 363 10.80 -18.21 17.01
N ALA A 364 11.88 -18.26 17.79
CA ALA A 364 12.28 -19.44 18.56
C ALA A 364 11.44 -19.66 19.83
N GLY A 365 10.42 -18.84 20.11
CA GLY A 365 9.58 -18.94 21.29
C GLY A 365 10.31 -18.65 22.64
N ARG A 366 11.47 -17.98 22.55
CA ARG A 366 12.27 -17.63 23.73
C ARG A 366 12.00 -16.19 24.16
N ASP A 367 11.53 -16.02 25.40
CA ASP A 367 11.27 -14.70 25.98
C ASP A 367 12.57 -14.11 26.59
N ASP A 368 12.64 -12.78 26.69
CA ASP A 368 13.80 -12.00 27.16
C ASP A 368 14.26 -12.40 28.60
N ARG A 369 13.40 -13.14 29.34
CA ARG A 369 13.62 -13.55 30.73
C ARG A 369 14.56 -14.75 30.91
N ASP A 370 14.82 -15.52 29.84
CA ASP A 370 15.50 -16.81 29.92
C ASP A 370 17.01 -16.78 29.66
N LEU A 371 17.63 -15.61 29.54
CA LEU A 371 19.04 -15.47 29.14
C LEU A 371 19.89 -14.76 30.20
N ARG A 372 20.34 -15.53 31.17
CA ARG A 372 21.63 -15.29 31.81
C ARG A 372 22.70 -15.92 30.90
N VAL A 373 23.41 -15.10 30.12
CA VAL A 373 24.50 -15.58 29.28
C VAL A 373 25.77 -15.53 30.08
N ASP A 374 26.34 -16.70 30.37
CA ASP A 374 27.73 -16.82 30.84
C ASP A 374 28.67 -16.41 29.69
N ALA A 375 29.60 -15.52 30.03
CA ALA A 375 30.55 -14.99 29.05
C ALA A 375 31.60 -16.06 28.75
N GLY A 376 31.58 -16.63 27.53
CA GLY A 376 32.70 -17.53 27.20
C GLY A 376 32.72 -18.20 25.82
N ASP A 377 31.64 -18.24 25.04
CA ASP A 377 31.71 -18.97 23.77
C ASP A 377 31.16 -18.21 22.57
N ALA A 378 31.65 -18.58 21.37
CA ALA A 378 31.34 -18.02 20.08
C ALA A 378 29.84 -17.72 19.90
N CYS A 379 29.56 -16.58 19.32
CA CYS A 379 28.28 -15.93 19.15
C CYS A 379 27.07 -16.90 19.17
N PRO A 380 26.27 -16.98 20.26
CA PRO A 380 25.15 -17.91 20.34
C PRO A 380 24.09 -17.70 19.24
N GLU A 381 24.19 -16.61 18.53
CA GLU A 381 23.27 -16.17 17.47
C GLU A 381 23.40 -17.02 16.21
N GLU A 382 24.61 -17.43 15.81
CA GLU A 382 24.81 -18.31 14.64
C GLU A 382 24.27 -19.72 14.88
N GLN A 383 24.46 -20.26 16.07
CA GLN A 383 23.95 -21.60 16.42
C GLN A 383 22.43 -21.61 16.56
N LEU A 384 21.82 -20.57 17.16
CA LEU A 384 20.38 -20.42 17.24
C LEU A 384 19.76 -20.25 15.85
N LEU A 385 20.43 -19.55 14.97
CA LEU A 385 20.05 -19.31 13.60
C LEU A 385 20.00 -20.58 12.76
N VAL A 386 21.02 -21.41 12.85
CA VAL A 386 21.07 -22.71 12.16
C VAL A 386 19.96 -23.63 12.67
N GLN A 387 19.66 -23.61 13.97
CA GLN A 387 18.57 -24.40 14.55
C GLN A 387 17.18 -23.91 14.09
N VAL A 388 16.92 -22.61 14.09
CA VAL A 388 15.63 -22.03 13.65
C VAL A 388 15.39 -22.30 12.16
N LEU A 389 16.41 -22.12 11.31
CA LEU A 389 16.29 -22.40 9.87
C LEU A 389 16.13 -23.89 9.59
N ALA A 390 16.75 -24.77 10.39
CA ALA A 390 16.59 -26.21 10.30
C ALA A 390 15.20 -26.69 10.76
N GLU A 391 14.62 -26.04 11.77
CA GLU A 391 13.26 -26.32 12.25
C GLU A 391 12.19 -25.82 11.28
N GLU A 392 12.35 -24.64 10.67
CA GLU A 392 11.44 -24.15 9.60
C GLU A 392 11.49 -25.03 8.35
N ALA A 393 12.66 -25.51 7.96
CA ALA A 393 12.79 -26.45 6.86
C ALA A 393 12.06 -27.77 7.14
N ARG A 394 11.99 -28.19 8.40
CA ARG A 394 11.25 -29.40 8.86
C ARG A 394 9.75 -29.12 9.00
N SER A 395 9.34 -27.95 9.47
CA SER A 395 7.92 -27.58 9.69
C SER A 395 7.21 -27.17 8.39
N GLY A 396 7.92 -26.71 7.37
CA GLY A 396 7.38 -26.39 6.04
C GLY A 396 6.75 -27.58 5.33
N HIS A 397 6.96 -28.79 5.84
CA HIS A 397 6.33 -30.03 5.33
C HIS A 397 5.02 -30.42 6.03
N HIS A 398 4.60 -29.75 7.13
CA HIS A 398 3.45 -30.19 7.95
C HIS A 398 2.25 -29.27 8.03
N ASN A 399 2.26 -28.07 7.45
CA ASN A 399 1.08 -27.18 7.48
C ASN A 399 0.29 -27.20 6.16
N ARG A 400 -0.24 -28.37 5.79
CA ARG A 400 -1.37 -28.55 4.85
C ARG A 400 -2.64 -28.91 5.64
N ALA A 401 -3.15 -27.99 6.44
CA ALA A 401 -4.52 -28.07 6.94
C ALA A 401 -5.10 -26.65 6.92
N GLY A 402 -5.80 -26.30 5.85
CA GLY A 402 -6.64 -25.11 5.79
C GLY A 402 -7.86 -25.27 6.72
N PRO A 403 -8.39 -24.18 7.29
CA PRO A 403 -9.63 -24.23 8.06
C PRO A 403 -10.77 -24.62 7.12
N GLY A 404 -11.52 -25.68 7.51
CA GLY A 404 -12.69 -26.18 6.81
C GLY A 404 -13.80 -25.12 6.68
N PRO A 405 -14.78 -25.29 5.77
CA PRO A 405 -15.81 -24.33 5.52
C PRO A 405 -16.74 -24.17 6.73
N VAL A 406 -16.86 -22.96 7.24
CA VAL A 406 -17.88 -22.57 8.22
C VAL A 406 -19.23 -22.66 7.51
N ARG A 407 -20.05 -23.64 7.89
CA ARG A 407 -21.47 -23.67 7.55
C ARG A 407 -22.17 -22.55 8.29
N LEU A 408 -22.76 -21.64 7.55
CA LEU A 408 -23.76 -20.71 8.06
C LEU A 408 -25.11 -21.44 8.04
N GLY A 409 -25.68 -21.63 9.23
CA GLY A 409 -27.06 -21.90 9.42
C GLY A 409 -27.93 -20.63 9.29
#